data_d9a67662c1b8b57cc787a5e4aa49c0e7
#
_entry.id   d9a67662c1b8b57cc787a5e4aa49c0e7
#
_cell.length_a   1.000
_cell.length_b   1.000
_cell.length_c   1.000
_cell.angle_alpha   90.00
_cell.angle_beta   90.00
_cell.angle_gamma   90.00
#
_symmetry.space_group_name_H-M   'P 1'
#
loop_
_entity.id
_entity.type
_entity.pdbx_description
1 polymer ?
#
loop_
_entity_poly.entity_id
_entity_poly.type
_entity_poly.pdbx_seq_one_letter_code
_entity_poly.pdbx_strand_id
1 'polypeptide(L)'
;MTRREWLAMMSTAPFVRRVAADRAERVAQIVAAFENQGIHRTGSDVDRASAEWLAAGVRDAGLTPSLEPFPLSRVDPIDAAFTVRGRRISGVPLFDAAFTGAAGIEGRFGLLGAEAELALAESPPNAAAAGALGDARRTSRYKAIVCITRGGRPGLCPSNADAFLKPFGPPVLQVSSEEGGFLEESARQGAAVHLVARVERKPIQAVNVTARLAGADGSLPPLVVMTPRSGWWTCASERGGGIACWLELMRELKTGPLARDVVFVASSGHELGHLGINAFVDRRPGIVSRSAGWMHFGANIGAAQDPGNTVQASDDLFEKMLADAMTAAGLAVTRRVPRGTVPGGEAEVVHRGGGRYVSVIGRNALFHNLADRGPESIDPRVISSFGDVFVRVARSIASRNL
;
A
#
# COMPACT_ATOMS: atom_id res chain seq x y z
N MET A 1 11.60 -25.01 18.43
CA MET A 1 11.83 -24.66 17.02
C MET A 1 12.76 -23.46 16.99
N THR A 2 13.92 -23.55 16.40
CA THR A 2 14.91 -22.47 16.34
C THR A 2 14.59 -21.50 15.19
N ARG A 3 15.07 -20.25 15.31
CA ARG A 3 14.92 -19.20 14.27
C ARG A 3 15.44 -19.65 12.89
N ARG A 4 16.43 -20.58 12.88
CA ARG A 4 16.95 -21.20 11.64
C ARG A 4 15.99 -22.19 11.01
N GLU A 5 15.26 -22.95 11.82
CA GLU A 5 14.27 -23.93 11.32
C GLU A 5 13.04 -23.22 10.74
N TRP A 6 12.65 -22.07 11.30
CA TRP A 6 11.56 -21.25 10.79
C TRP A 6 11.91 -20.60 9.44
N LEU A 7 13.12 -20.08 9.30
CA LEU A 7 13.64 -19.53 8.04
C LEU A 7 13.83 -20.61 6.95
N ALA A 8 14.23 -21.83 7.35
CA ALA A 8 14.34 -22.96 6.43
C ALA A 8 12.98 -23.45 5.94
N MET A 9 11.93 -23.41 6.77
CA MET A 9 10.56 -23.74 6.33
C MET A 9 9.99 -22.72 5.35
N MET A 10 10.34 -21.42 5.45
CA MET A 10 9.91 -20.42 4.49
C MET A 10 10.66 -20.49 3.15
N SER A 11 11.92 -20.97 3.15
CA SER A 11 12.75 -21.01 1.93
C SER A 11 12.50 -22.25 1.03
N THR A 12 11.74 -23.23 1.52
CA THR A 12 11.56 -24.53 0.82
C THR A 12 10.12 -24.95 0.60
N ALA A 13 9.13 -24.04 0.74
CA ALA A 13 7.82 -24.35 0.21
C ALA A 13 7.95 -24.45 -1.33
N PRO A 14 8.00 -25.65 -1.92
CA PRO A 14 8.09 -25.77 -3.36
C PRO A 14 6.81 -25.14 -3.92
N PHE A 15 6.94 -24.19 -4.86
CA PHE A 15 5.90 -23.94 -5.82
C PHE A 15 5.68 -25.27 -6.56
N VAL A 16 4.79 -26.09 -6.03
CA VAL A 16 4.54 -27.42 -6.56
C VAL A 16 4.11 -27.26 -8.01
N ARG A 17 4.89 -27.78 -8.94
CA ARG A 17 4.51 -28.05 -10.32
C ARG A 17 3.26 -28.92 -10.30
N ARG A 18 2.09 -28.31 -10.19
CA ARG A 18 0.82 -28.94 -10.51
C ARG A 18 0.41 -28.53 -11.91
N VAL A 19 0.02 -29.53 -12.70
CA VAL A 19 -0.69 -29.45 -13.97
C VAL A 19 -1.73 -28.31 -13.87
N ALA A 20 -1.63 -27.32 -14.76
CA ALA A 20 -2.57 -26.22 -15.04
C ALA A 20 -3.67 -26.00 -13.98
N ALA A 21 -3.28 -25.53 -12.80
CA ALA A 21 -4.24 -24.92 -11.89
C ALA A 21 -4.87 -23.73 -12.62
N ASP A 22 -6.19 -23.61 -12.56
CA ASP A 22 -6.90 -22.46 -13.06
C ASP A 22 -6.23 -21.18 -12.50
N ARG A 23 -6.16 -20.09 -13.28
CA ARG A 23 -5.54 -18.84 -12.84
C ARG A 23 -6.13 -18.37 -11.50
N ALA A 24 -7.43 -18.55 -11.30
CA ALA A 24 -8.08 -18.18 -10.04
C ALA A 24 -7.53 -18.99 -8.85
N GLU A 25 -7.23 -20.27 -9.02
CA GLU A 25 -6.60 -21.08 -7.97
C GLU A 25 -5.17 -20.64 -7.68
N ARG A 26 -4.36 -20.36 -8.73
CA ARG A 26 -3.00 -19.82 -8.52
C ARG A 26 -2.99 -18.48 -7.81
N VAL A 27 -3.91 -17.60 -8.18
CA VAL A 27 -4.09 -16.28 -7.56
C VAL A 27 -4.43 -16.44 -6.07
N ALA A 28 -5.38 -17.31 -5.73
CA ALA A 28 -5.72 -17.60 -4.34
C ALA A 28 -4.51 -18.13 -3.55
N GLN A 29 -3.71 -19.02 -4.14
CA GLN A 29 -2.49 -19.55 -3.53
C GLN A 29 -1.43 -18.46 -3.32
N ILE A 30 -1.25 -17.53 -4.28
CA ILE A 30 -0.32 -16.40 -4.17
C ILE A 30 -0.75 -15.49 -3.02
N VAL A 31 -2.04 -15.12 -2.94
CA VAL A 31 -2.54 -14.25 -1.87
C VAL A 31 -2.40 -14.91 -0.50
N ALA A 32 -2.77 -16.18 -0.38
CA ALA A 32 -2.62 -16.93 0.87
C ALA A 32 -1.15 -17.07 1.29
N ALA A 33 -0.23 -17.32 0.35
CA ALA A 33 1.20 -17.40 0.63
C ALA A 33 1.78 -16.04 1.07
N PHE A 34 1.30 -14.93 0.51
CA PHE A 34 1.68 -13.59 0.91
C PHE A 34 1.15 -13.28 2.33
N GLU A 35 -0.13 -13.41 2.56
CA GLU A 35 -0.79 -13.13 3.83
C GLU A 35 -0.17 -13.91 5.00
N ASN A 36 0.11 -15.20 4.80
CA ASN A 36 0.67 -16.09 5.82
C ASN A 36 2.09 -15.72 6.27
N GLN A 37 2.75 -14.79 5.61
CA GLN A 37 4.07 -14.27 6.03
C GLN A 37 3.96 -13.37 7.27
N GLY A 38 2.80 -12.73 7.50
CA GLY A 38 2.55 -11.88 8.65
C GLY A 38 2.34 -10.40 8.30
N ILE A 39 2.82 -9.51 9.16
CA ILE A 39 2.63 -8.06 9.01
C ILE A 39 3.72 -7.46 8.11
N HIS A 40 3.30 -6.90 6.97
CA HIS A 40 4.17 -6.42 5.89
C HIS A 40 4.66 -4.97 6.07
N ARG A 41 4.92 -4.53 7.30
CA ARG A 41 5.47 -3.18 7.53
C ARG A 41 6.85 -3.02 6.88
N THR A 42 7.00 -1.91 6.14
CA THR A 42 8.24 -1.56 5.45
C THR A 42 9.48 -1.72 6.32
N GLY A 43 10.45 -2.47 5.80
CA GLY A 43 11.75 -2.71 6.45
C GLY A 43 11.71 -3.66 7.63
N SER A 44 10.59 -4.33 7.93
CA SER A 44 10.53 -5.43 8.89
C SER A 44 11.19 -6.70 8.34
N ASP A 45 11.44 -7.68 9.21
CA ASP A 45 11.93 -9.01 8.79
C ASP A 45 10.92 -9.69 7.84
N VAL A 46 9.61 -9.48 8.06
CA VAL A 46 8.54 -9.98 7.18
C VAL A 46 8.59 -9.30 5.81
N ASP A 47 8.77 -7.97 5.76
CA ASP A 47 8.90 -7.24 4.50
C ASP A 47 10.10 -7.71 3.68
N ARG A 48 11.24 -8.01 4.33
CA ARG A 48 12.42 -8.59 3.69
C ARG A 48 12.14 -10.00 3.17
N ALA A 49 11.58 -10.88 4.00
CA ALA A 49 11.22 -12.24 3.61
C ALA A 49 10.21 -12.25 2.45
N SER A 50 9.26 -11.32 2.48
CA SER A 50 8.31 -11.09 1.40
C SER A 50 8.99 -10.71 0.08
N ALA A 51 10.03 -9.87 0.13
CA ALA A 51 10.81 -9.53 -1.08
C ALA A 51 11.53 -10.75 -1.66
N GLU A 52 12.13 -11.59 -0.82
CA GLU A 52 12.82 -12.81 -1.22
C GLU A 52 11.83 -13.83 -1.82
N TRP A 53 10.66 -14.01 -1.16
CA TRP A 53 9.58 -14.84 -1.66
C TRP A 53 9.07 -14.35 -3.03
N LEU A 54 8.84 -13.05 -3.18
CA LEU A 54 8.38 -12.47 -4.45
C LEU A 54 9.44 -12.62 -5.55
N ALA A 55 10.73 -12.49 -5.21
CA ALA A 55 11.83 -12.76 -6.14
C ALA A 55 11.86 -14.23 -6.60
N ALA A 56 11.50 -15.18 -5.73
CA ALA A 56 11.32 -16.56 -6.13
C ALA A 56 10.14 -16.70 -7.13
N GLY A 57 9.00 -16.05 -6.85
CA GLY A 57 7.85 -16.03 -7.78
C GLY A 57 8.19 -15.44 -9.16
N VAL A 58 9.07 -14.43 -9.21
CA VAL A 58 9.60 -13.86 -10.47
C VAL A 58 10.43 -14.91 -11.23
N ARG A 59 11.29 -15.68 -10.54
CA ARG A 59 12.04 -16.79 -11.18
C ARG A 59 11.09 -17.87 -11.71
N ASP A 60 10.07 -18.23 -10.95
CA ASP A 60 9.06 -19.21 -11.37
C ASP A 60 8.23 -18.72 -12.57
N ALA A 61 8.03 -17.39 -12.69
CA ALA A 61 7.51 -16.79 -13.91
C ALA A 61 8.54 -16.77 -15.06
N GLY A 62 9.78 -17.21 -14.81
CA GLY A 62 10.85 -17.37 -15.78
C GLY A 62 11.56 -16.06 -16.13
N LEU A 63 11.58 -15.09 -15.22
CA LEU A 63 12.36 -13.85 -15.32
C LEU A 63 13.48 -13.86 -14.27
N THR A 64 14.44 -12.96 -14.45
CA THR A 64 15.51 -12.73 -13.47
C THR A 64 15.12 -11.56 -12.55
N PRO A 65 14.91 -11.80 -11.25
CA PRO A 65 14.62 -10.74 -10.31
C PRO A 65 15.88 -9.96 -9.93
N SER A 66 15.70 -8.68 -9.58
CA SER A 66 16.67 -7.88 -8.85
C SER A 66 16.07 -7.37 -7.54
N LEU A 67 16.84 -7.44 -6.47
CA LEU A 67 16.50 -6.83 -5.18
C LEU A 67 17.20 -5.48 -5.09
N GLU A 68 16.44 -4.39 -5.10
CA GLU A 68 16.95 -3.03 -5.10
C GLU A 68 16.81 -2.40 -3.70
N PRO A 69 17.87 -2.39 -2.87
CA PRO A 69 17.81 -1.82 -1.53
C PRO A 69 17.74 -0.29 -1.58
N PHE A 70 17.02 0.32 -0.64
CA PHE A 70 17.03 1.77 -0.42
C PHE A 70 17.07 2.08 1.08
N PRO A 71 17.71 3.20 1.50
CA PRO A 71 17.87 3.51 2.91
C PRO A 71 16.53 3.91 3.55
N LEU A 72 16.33 3.44 4.78
CA LEU A 72 15.17 3.76 5.60
C LEU A 72 15.57 3.95 7.06
N SER A 73 15.14 5.03 7.68
CA SER A 73 15.13 5.17 9.14
C SER A 73 13.81 4.62 9.67
N ARG A 74 13.76 3.27 9.87
CA ARG A 74 12.54 2.58 10.30
C ARG A 74 12.09 3.07 11.67
N VAL A 75 10.78 3.33 11.81
CA VAL A 75 10.16 3.75 13.07
C VAL A 75 9.47 2.55 13.71
N ASP A 76 9.91 2.16 14.90
CA ASP A 76 9.34 1.05 15.67
C ASP A 76 8.70 1.62 16.96
N PRO A 77 7.38 1.49 17.16
CA PRO A 77 6.75 1.86 18.42
C PRO A 77 7.29 1.03 19.58
N ILE A 78 7.73 1.71 20.66
CA ILE A 78 8.17 1.09 21.91
C ILE A 78 7.05 1.13 22.94
N ASP A 79 6.38 2.27 23.04
CA ASP A 79 5.24 2.50 23.90
C ASP A 79 4.29 3.50 23.21
N ALA A 80 3.06 3.07 22.97
CA ALA A 80 2.07 3.85 22.24
C ALA A 80 0.69 3.64 22.86
N ALA A 81 0.30 4.55 23.74
CA ALA A 81 -0.96 4.44 24.46
C ALA A 81 -1.49 5.79 24.92
N PHE A 82 -2.81 5.80 25.16
CA PHE A 82 -3.56 6.90 25.74
C PHE A 82 -4.24 6.43 27.01
N THR A 83 -4.02 7.14 28.11
CA THR A 83 -4.64 6.85 29.40
C THR A 83 -5.63 7.93 29.75
N VAL A 84 -6.87 7.52 30.03
CA VAL A 84 -7.98 8.40 30.39
C VAL A 84 -8.89 7.67 31.38
N ARG A 85 -9.27 8.32 32.49
CA ARG A 85 -10.15 7.74 33.52
C ARG A 85 -9.68 6.37 34.02
N GLY A 86 -8.37 6.18 34.18
CA GLY A 86 -7.75 4.92 34.60
C GLY A 86 -7.70 3.83 33.53
N ARG A 87 -8.28 4.03 32.35
CA ARG A 87 -8.22 3.10 31.23
C ARG A 87 -7.05 3.43 30.32
N ARG A 88 -6.21 2.43 29.99
CA ARG A 88 -5.12 2.53 29.01
C ARG A 88 -5.59 1.95 27.67
N ILE A 89 -5.53 2.76 26.62
CA ILE A 89 -5.92 2.42 25.25
C ILE A 89 -4.67 2.37 24.41
N SER A 90 -4.38 1.22 23.81
CA SER A 90 -3.25 1.07 22.88
C SER A 90 -3.55 1.70 21.52
N GLY A 91 -2.52 2.20 20.85
CA GLY A 91 -2.64 2.78 19.53
C GLY A 91 -1.39 2.65 18.69
N VAL A 92 -1.40 3.26 17.51
CA VAL A 92 -0.24 3.38 16.62
C VAL A 92 0.09 4.86 16.45
N PRO A 93 1.33 5.30 16.73
CA PRO A 93 1.75 6.67 16.43
C PRO A 93 1.58 6.96 14.93
N LEU A 94 1.20 8.17 14.57
CA LEU A 94 1.26 8.60 13.18
C LEU A 94 2.73 8.88 12.82
N PHE A 95 3.28 8.17 11.84
CA PHE A 95 4.74 8.13 11.61
C PHE A 95 5.30 9.37 10.94
N ASP A 96 4.47 10.26 10.44
CA ASP A 96 4.84 11.58 9.91
C ASP A 96 4.47 12.73 10.86
N ALA A 97 4.34 12.44 12.16
CA ALA A 97 4.16 13.40 13.23
C ALA A 97 5.36 13.42 14.19
N ALA A 98 5.36 14.33 15.17
CA ALA A 98 6.30 14.24 16.28
C ALA A 98 6.01 13.04 17.18
N PHE A 99 6.98 12.68 18.02
CA PHE A 99 6.86 11.59 19.00
C PHE A 99 7.10 12.14 20.41
N THR A 100 6.69 11.38 21.43
CA THR A 100 6.92 11.75 22.82
C THR A 100 8.22 11.12 23.35
N GLY A 101 8.77 11.74 24.41
CA GLY A 101 9.71 11.04 25.30
C GLY A 101 9.01 10.00 26.18
N ALA A 102 9.78 9.39 27.10
CA ALA A 102 9.26 8.36 28.02
C ALA A 102 8.19 8.90 28.99
N ALA A 103 8.28 10.18 29.37
CA ALA A 103 7.31 10.80 30.26
C ALA A 103 5.93 11.03 29.60
N GLY A 104 5.85 10.95 28.26
CA GLY A 104 4.61 11.26 27.56
C GLY A 104 4.19 12.72 27.65
N ILE A 105 2.91 12.98 27.43
CA ILE A 105 2.27 14.31 27.49
C ILE A 105 1.01 14.20 28.33
N GLU A 106 0.90 15.03 29.34
CA GLU A 106 -0.29 15.18 30.18
C GLU A 106 -1.04 16.47 29.87
N GLY A 107 -2.34 16.47 30.13
CA GLY A 107 -3.16 17.66 30.00
C GLY A 107 -4.65 17.36 30.03
N ARG A 108 -5.45 18.40 29.76
CA ARG A 108 -6.89 18.31 29.63
C ARG A 108 -7.26 17.89 28.23
N PHE A 109 -8.14 16.92 28.11
CA PHE A 109 -8.66 16.37 26.86
C PHE A 109 -9.91 17.13 26.40
N GLY A 110 -10.02 17.38 25.10
CA GLY A 110 -11.18 18.03 24.52
C GLY A 110 -11.43 17.60 23.08
N LEU A 111 -12.61 17.90 22.58
CA LEU A 111 -12.91 17.71 21.15
C LEU A 111 -12.04 18.66 20.31
N LEU A 112 -11.77 18.28 19.08
CA LEU A 112 -11.08 19.13 18.12
C LEU A 112 -11.83 20.47 17.97
N GLY A 113 -11.11 21.59 18.12
CA GLY A 113 -11.69 22.93 18.16
C GLY A 113 -11.89 23.51 19.57
N ALA A 114 -11.99 22.68 20.60
CA ALA A 114 -12.12 23.14 21.98
C ALA A 114 -10.82 23.70 22.55
N GLU A 115 -10.93 24.46 23.63
CA GLU A 115 -9.80 24.86 24.45
C GLU A 115 -9.35 23.71 25.35
N ALA A 116 -8.38 22.96 24.87
CA ALA A 116 -7.81 21.79 25.53
C ALA A 116 -6.33 21.67 25.16
N GLU A 117 -5.58 20.92 25.94
CA GLU A 117 -4.16 20.68 25.69
C GLU A 117 -3.96 19.49 24.74
N LEU A 118 -4.82 18.46 24.86
CA LEU A 118 -4.87 17.33 23.95
C LEU A 118 -6.24 17.29 23.25
N ALA A 119 -6.24 17.03 21.95
CA ALA A 119 -7.47 17.01 21.17
C ALA A 119 -7.86 15.60 20.74
N LEU A 120 -9.18 15.34 20.70
CA LEU A 120 -9.75 14.21 20.00
C LEU A 120 -10.10 14.62 18.56
N ALA A 121 -9.54 13.92 17.60
CA ALA A 121 -9.84 14.05 16.18
C ALA A 121 -10.34 12.73 15.60
N GLU A 122 -10.96 12.79 14.42
CA GLU A 122 -11.29 11.64 13.60
C GLU A 122 -10.71 11.81 12.20
N SER A 123 -10.31 10.70 11.58
CA SER A 123 -9.82 10.71 10.21
C SER A 123 -10.06 9.37 9.53
N PRO A 124 -10.39 9.33 8.24
CA PRO A 124 -10.27 8.11 7.46
C PRO A 124 -8.78 7.72 7.30
N PRO A 125 -8.48 6.43 6.98
CA PRO A 125 -7.10 5.91 6.99
C PRO A 125 -6.18 6.45 5.87
N ASN A 126 -6.69 7.33 5.01
CA ASN A 126 -5.92 7.93 3.91
C ASN A 126 -5.92 9.46 3.91
N ALA A 127 -6.23 10.11 5.05
CA ALA A 127 -6.39 11.55 5.10
C ALA A 127 -5.72 12.22 6.31
N ALA A 128 -4.67 11.65 6.89
CA ALA A 128 -4.00 12.20 8.07
C ALA A 128 -3.34 13.57 7.84
N ALA A 129 -3.02 13.91 6.60
CA ALA A 129 -2.45 15.20 6.22
C ALA A 129 -3.51 16.20 5.71
N ALA A 130 -4.79 15.80 5.62
CA ALA A 130 -5.88 16.60 5.06
C ALA A 130 -7.01 16.84 6.07
N GLY A 131 -7.95 17.72 5.72
CA GLY A 131 -9.12 18.01 6.52
C GLY A 131 -8.79 18.53 7.91
N ALA A 132 -9.72 18.38 8.85
CA ALA A 132 -9.62 18.92 10.20
C ALA A 132 -8.39 18.41 10.99
N LEU A 133 -8.02 17.13 10.84
CA LEU A 133 -6.81 16.59 11.46
C LEU A 133 -5.55 17.24 10.86
N GLY A 134 -5.45 17.32 9.53
CA GLY A 134 -4.32 17.96 8.86
C GLY A 134 -4.16 19.44 9.24
N ASP A 135 -5.26 20.17 9.37
CA ASP A 135 -5.26 21.57 9.80
C ASP A 135 -4.80 21.72 11.26
N ALA A 136 -5.31 20.86 12.16
CA ALA A 136 -4.90 20.86 13.56
C ALA A 136 -3.40 20.53 13.71
N ARG A 137 -2.87 19.62 12.90
CA ARG A 137 -1.44 19.28 12.86
C ARG A 137 -0.59 20.46 12.38
N ARG A 138 -1.03 21.20 11.36
CA ARG A 138 -0.30 22.37 10.82
C ARG A 138 -0.27 23.54 11.78
N THR A 139 -1.36 23.79 12.47
CA THR A 139 -1.45 24.90 13.42
C THR A 139 -0.70 24.64 14.72
N SER A 140 -0.40 23.39 15.05
CA SER A 140 0.29 22.98 16.28
C SER A 140 -0.33 23.56 17.55
N ARG A 141 -1.65 23.77 17.56
CA ARG A 141 -2.38 24.35 18.70
C ARG A 141 -2.41 23.43 19.91
N TYR A 142 -2.37 22.12 19.68
CA TYR A 142 -2.45 21.10 20.71
C TYR A 142 -1.07 20.54 21.04
N LYS A 143 -0.84 20.14 22.29
CA LYS A 143 0.39 19.42 22.69
C LYS A 143 0.46 18.04 22.05
N ALA A 144 -0.69 17.38 21.91
CA ALA A 144 -0.84 16.08 21.23
C ALA A 144 -2.28 15.88 20.74
N ILE A 145 -2.48 14.93 19.84
CA ILE A 145 -3.79 14.58 19.28
C ILE A 145 -4.00 13.06 19.42
N VAL A 146 -5.19 12.65 19.88
CA VAL A 146 -5.69 11.29 19.75
C VAL A 146 -6.59 11.27 18.53
N CYS A 147 -6.33 10.37 17.59
CA CYS A 147 -7.08 10.26 16.35
C CYS A 147 -7.82 8.93 16.27
N ILE A 148 -9.14 8.95 16.29
CA ILE A 148 -9.97 7.80 15.96
C ILE A 148 -9.87 7.57 14.45
N THR A 149 -9.34 6.43 14.03
CA THR A 149 -9.27 6.08 12.60
C THR A 149 -10.54 5.33 12.19
N ARG A 150 -11.34 5.93 11.30
CA ARG A 150 -12.60 5.34 10.84
C ARG A 150 -12.43 4.74 9.45
N GLY A 151 -12.20 3.41 9.40
CA GLY A 151 -12.27 2.62 8.17
C GLY A 151 -13.70 2.19 7.83
N GLY A 152 -13.85 1.33 6.83
CA GLY A 152 -15.14 0.74 6.43
C GLY A 152 -15.68 -0.30 7.43
N ARG A 153 -14.83 -0.85 8.29
CA ARG A 153 -15.18 -1.73 9.41
C ARG A 153 -14.60 -1.18 10.71
N PRO A 154 -15.21 -1.49 11.87
CA PRO A 154 -14.64 -1.15 13.17
C PRO A 154 -13.22 -1.70 13.34
N GLY A 155 -12.39 -1.01 14.11
CA GLY A 155 -11.01 -1.40 14.38
C GLY A 155 -10.03 -0.25 14.23
N LEU A 156 -8.75 -0.55 14.39
CA LEU A 156 -7.64 0.37 14.17
C LEU A 156 -7.19 0.28 12.71
N CYS A 157 -7.34 1.39 11.99
CA CYS A 157 -6.97 1.52 10.58
C CYS A 157 -5.90 2.63 10.44
N PRO A 158 -4.59 2.35 10.65
CA PRO A 158 -3.55 3.36 10.61
C PRO A 158 -3.52 4.11 9.28
N SER A 159 -3.35 5.43 9.34
CA SER A 159 -3.19 6.27 8.16
C SER A 159 -1.78 6.15 7.59
N ASN A 160 -1.66 6.30 6.27
CA ASN A 160 -0.37 6.46 5.63
C ASN A 160 0.35 7.72 6.15
N ALA A 161 1.65 7.62 6.25
CA ALA A 161 2.54 8.70 6.68
C ALA A 161 3.17 9.36 5.44
N ASP A 162 2.36 10.10 4.68
CA ASP A 162 2.76 10.65 3.38
C ASP A 162 3.91 11.67 3.50
N ALA A 163 4.03 12.34 4.65
CA ALA A 163 5.12 13.27 4.96
C ALA A 163 6.26 12.62 5.78
N PHE A 164 6.47 11.30 5.68
CA PHE A 164 7.43 10.55 6.50
C PHE A 164 8.84 11.12 6.50
N LEU A 165 9.32 11.64 5.37
CA LEU A 165 10.64 12.27 5.24
C LEU A 165 10.69 13.72 5.77
N LYS A 166 9.53 14.35 5.96
CA LYS A 166 9.38 15.71 6.49
C LYS A 166 8.21 15.77 7.48
N PRO A 167 8.32 15.08 8.61
CA PRO A 167 7.24 15.00 9.59
C PRO A 167 6.86 16.38 10.12
N PHE A 168 5.57 16.55 10.44
CA PHE A 168 5.04 17.82 10.91
C PHE A 168 3.97 17.66 11.97
N GLY A 169 3.77 18.70 12.76
CA GLY A 169 2.75 18.79 13.78
C GLY A 169 3.10 18.07 15.09
N PRO A 170 2.21 18.14 16.09
CA PRO A 170 2.39 17.50 17.38
C PRO A 170 2.29 15.96 17.27
N PRO A 171 2.65 15.22 18.34
CA PRO A 171 2.40 13.78 18.40
C PRO A 171 0.93 13.46 18.16
N VAL A 172 0.69 12.44 17.30
CA VAL A 172 -0.65 11.91 17.02
C VAL A 172 -0.64 10.41 17.33
N LEU A 173 -1.55 9.97 18.21
CA LEU A 173 -1.80 8.56 18.48
C LEU A 173 -3.10 8.14 17.81
N GLN A 174 -3.00 7.20 16.87
CA GLN A 174 -4.13 6.62 16.18
C GLN A 174 -4.69 5.47 17.00
N VAL A 175 -6.02 5.46 17.21
CA VAL A 175 -6.72 4.46 18.03
C VAL A 175 -7.88 3.84 17.26
N SER A 176 -8.34 2.66 17.75
CA SER A 176 -9.49 1.96 17.18
C SER A 176 -10.75 2.81 17.20
N SER A 177 -11.55 2.72 16.14
CA SER A 177 -12.88 3.31 16.09
C SER A 177 -13.86 2.75 17.13
N GLU A 178 -13.58 1.57 17.69
CA GLU A 178 -14.35 0.95 18.77
C GLU A 178 -14.26 1.74 20.08
N GLU A 179 -13.21 2.56 20.25
CA GLU A 179 -13.02 3.42 21.40
C GLU A 179 -13.80 4.77 21.29
N GLY A 180 -14.43 5.03 20.14
CA GLY A 180 -14.98 6.34 19.79
C GLY A 180 -15.93 6.91 20.85
N GLY A 181 -16.97 6.17 21.23
CA GLY A 181 -17.96 6.68 22.19
C GLY A 181 -17.36 7.02 23.56
N PHE A 182 -16.45 6.17 24.05
CA PHE A 182 -15.79 6.41 25.34
C PHE A 182 -14.85 7.62 25.29
N LEU A 183 -14.12 7.78 24.18
CA LEU A 183 -13.20 8.91 24.00
C LEU A 183 -13.94 10.23 23.81
N GLU A 184 -15.02 10.25 23.03
CA GLU A 184 -15.85 11.43 22.83
C GLU A 184 -16.47 11.92 24.14
N GLU A 185 -17.02 11.02 24.96
CA GLU A 185 -17.57 11.37 26.26
C GLU A 185 -16.49 11.92 27.20
N SER A 186 -15.31 11.28 27.21
CA SER A 186 -14.18 11.74 28.03
C SER A 186 -13.67 13.14 27.59
N ALA A 187 -13.66 13.40 26.28
CA ALA A 187 -13.27 14.71 25.73
C ALA A 187 -14.30 15.80 26.05
N ARG A 188 -15.63 15.51 25.97
CA ARG A 188 -16.67 16.48 26.36
C ARG A 188 -16.59 16.85 27.82
N GLN A 189 -16.16 15.94 28.68
CA GLN A 189 -16.02 16.17 30.13
C GLN A 189 -14.70 16.84 30.50
N GLY A 190 -13.80 17.09 29.56
CA GLY A 190 -12.51 17.70 29.84
C GLY A 190 -11.61 16.86 30.73
N ALA A 191 -11.64 15.53 30.58
CA ALA A 191 -10.91 14.59 31.42
C ALA A 191 -9.40 14.88 31.42
N ALA A 192 -8.75 14.65 32.57
CA ALA A 192 -7.30 14.60 32.65
C ALA A 192 -6.79 13.33 31.96
N VAL A 193 -5.74 13.47 31.13
CA VAL A 193 -5.25 12.39 30.27
C VAL A 193 -3.74 12.39 30.19
N HIS A 194 -3.21 11.21 29.78
CA HIS A 194 -1.79 11.03 29.49
C HIS A 194 -1.64 10.26 28.17
N LEU A 195 -0.79 10.77 27.28
CA LEU A 195 -0.47 10.19 25.99
C LEU A 195 1.00 9.86 25.90
N VAL A 196 1.32 8.63 25.52
CA VAL A 196 2.67 8.21 25.13
C VAL A 196 2.64 7.75 23.68
N ALA A 197 3.55 8.27 22.88
CA ALA A 197 3.81 7.88 21.50
C ALA A 197 5.34 7.79 21.32
N ARG A 198 5.95 6.85 22.03
CA ARG A 198 7.40 6.64 22.05
C ARG A 198 7.83 5.65 21.00
N VAL A 199 8.84 6.00 20.24
CA VAL A 199 9.38 5.17 19.17
C VAL A 199 10.88 5.03 19.27
N GLU A 200 11.41 3.99 18.63
CA GLU A 200 12.81 3.84 18.29
C GLU A 200 12.99 4.02 16.78
N ARG A 201 14.11 4.61 16.37
CA ARG A 201 14.49 4.69 14.95
C ARG A 201 15.68 3.79 14.68
N LYS A 202 15.58 2.96 13.63
CA LYS A 202 16.64 2.04 13.23
C LYS A 202 17.03 2.28 11.78
N PRO A 203 18.30 2.61 11.50
CA PRO A 203 18.77 2.66 10.11
C PRO A 203 18.79 1.25 9.53
N ILE A 204 18.06 1.04 8.44
CA ILE A 204 17.97 -0.24 7.73
C ILE A 204 17.98 -0.02 6.21
N GLN A 205 18.03 -1.11 5.46
CA GLN A 205 17.75 -1.12 4.03
C GLN A 205 16.40 -1.79 3.79
N ALA A 206 15.42 -1.04 3.28
CA ALA A 206 14.22 -1.62 2.69
C ALA A 206 14.50 -2.01 1.24
N VAL A 207 13.65 -2.82 0.60
CA VAL A 207 13.99 -3.46 -0.69
C VAL A 207 12.78 -3.42 -1.63
N ASN A 208 13.00 -2.97 -2.88
CA ASN A 208 12.08 -3.22 -3.99
C ASN A 208 12.44 -4.53 -4.69
N VAL A 209 11.46 -5.18 -5.30
CA VAL A 209 11.67 -6.32 -6.22
C VAL A 209 11.42 -5.84 -7.63
N THR A 210 12.41 -6.00 -8.51
CA THR A 210 12.30 -5.60 -9.92
C THR A 210 12.62 -6.75 -10.86
N ALA A 211 12.10 -6.66 -12.08
CA ALA A 211 12.43 -7.58 -13.17
C ALA A 211 12.29 -6.88 -14.52
N ARG A 212 12.93 -7.41 -15.56
CA ARG A 212 12.78 -6.95 -16.94
C ARG A 212 12.45 -8.12 -17.86
N LEU A 213 11.44 -7.94 -18.69
CA LEU A 213 11.14 -8.78 -19.84
C LEU A 213 11.55 -8.03 -21.08
N ALA A 214 12.53 -8.58 -21.82
CA ALA A 214 13.05 -7.96 -23.03
C ALA A 214 12.01 -7.97 -24.15
N GLY A 215 11.84 -6.87 -24.84
CA GLY A 215 11.14 -6.76 -26.11
C GLY A 215 12.08 -7.03 -27.30
N ALA A 216 11.52 -7.03 -28.50
CA ALA A 216 12.27 -7.21 -29.74
C ALA A 216 13.18 -6.02 -30.06
N ASP A 217 12.85 -4.82 -29.55
CA ASP A 217 13.57 -3.59 -29.81
C ASP A 217 13.78 -2.80 -28.48
N GLY A 218 14.93 -3.02 -27.86
CA GLY A 218 15.30 -2.38 -26.61
C GLY A 218 15.56 -0.86 -26.71
N SER A 219 15.53 -0.27 -27.91
CA SER A 219 15.63 1.18 -28.12
C SER A 219 14.28 1.88 -27.93
N LEU A 220 13.17 1.16 -27.99
CA LEU A 220 11.85 1.71 -27.76
C LEU A 220 11.64 2.05 -26.28
N PRO A 221 10.89 3.13 -25.95
CA PRO A 221 10.49 3.44 -24.58
C PRO A 221 9.83 2.25 -23.89
N PRO A 222 10.25 1.84 -22.69
CA PRO A 222 9.69 0.67 -22.03
C PRO A 222 8.26 0.90 -21.51
N LEU A 223 7.51 -0.18 -21.31
CA LEU A 223 6.36 -0.20 -20.41
C LEU A 223 6.87 -0.45 -18.98
N VAL A 224 6.34 0.28 -17.99
CA VAL A 224 6.60 0.00 -16.56
C VAL A 224 5.33 -0.50 -15.88
N VAL A 225 5.44 -1.59 -15.13
CA VAL A 225 4.34 -2.19 -14.37
C VAL A 225 4.69 -2.16 -12.89
N MET A 226 3.91 -1.46 -12.08
CA MET A 226 4.17 -1.28 -10.66
C MET A 226 3.02 -1.75 -9.77
N THR A 227 3.37 -2.27 -8.59
CA THR A 227 2.45 -2.60 -7.51
C THR A 227 3.14 -2.39 -6.15
N PRO A 228 2.46 -1.81 -5.14
CA PRO A 228 2.99 -1.80 -3.78
C PRO A 228 2.88 -3.20 -3.16
N ARG A 229 3.84 -3.56 -2.29
CA ARG A 229 3.83 -4.83 -1.57
C ARG A 229 3.90 -4.71 -0.05
N SER A 230 4.25 -3.53 0.49
CA SER A 230 4.23 -3.27 1.92
C SER A 230 2.92 -2.61 2.38
N GLY A 231 2.63 -2.68 3.67
CA GLY A 231 1.44 -2.08 4.26
C GLY A 231 1.45 -2.19 5.79
N TRP A 232 0.35 -1.83 6.43
CA TRP A 232 0.27 -1.76 7.88
C TRP A 232 0.12 -3.12 8.56
N TRP A 233 -0.56 -4.08 7.91
CA TRP A 233 -0.94 -5.38 8.46
C TRP A 233 -0.59 -6.53 7.52
N THR A 234 -1.36 -7.61 7.57
CA THR A 234 -1.22 -8.76 6.66
C THR A 234 -1.58 -8.42 5.21
N CYS A 235 -2.51 -7.48 5.01
CA CYS A 235 -2.84 -6.87 3.72
C CYS A 235 -3.23 -7.89 2.62
N ALA A 236 -4.02 -8.90 2.98
CA ALA A 236 -4.41 -9.97 2.04
C ALA A 236 -5.09 -9.41 0.79
N SER A 237 -6.15 -8.62 0.95
CA SER A 237 -6.81 -7.98 -0.18
C SER A 237 -6.15 -6.66 -0.58
N GLU A 238 -5.58 -5.93 0.39
CA GLU A 238 -4.97 -4.64 0.10
C GLU A 238 -3.80 -4.76 -0.89
N ARG A 239 -2.96 -5.80 -0.77
CA ARG A 239 -1.76 -5.99 -1.60
C ARG A 239 -1.77 -7.27 -2.43
N GLY A 240 -2.35 -8.35 -1.86
CA GLY A 240 -2.25 -9.67 -2.47
C GLY A 240 -2.82 -9.75 -3.88
N GLY A 241 -3.94 -9.08 -4.17
CA GLY A 241 -4.53 -9.04 -5.51
C GLY A 241 -3.63 -8.37 -6.55
N GLY A 242 -3.01 -7.21 -6.18
CA GLY A 242 -2.05 -6.51 -7.05
C GLY A 242 -0.79 -7.36 -7.32
N ILE A 243 -0.24 -7.97 -6.27
CA ILE A 243 0.93 -8.88 -6.37
C ILE A 243 0.63 -10.09 -7.26
N ALA A 244 -0.55 -10.71 -7.09
CA ALA A 244 -0.96 -11.85 -7.90
C ALA A 244 -1.10 -11.47 -9.38
N CYS A 245 -1.77 -10.35 -9.69
CA CYS A 245 -1.86 -9.83 -11.04
C CYS A 245 -0.48 -9.51 -11.65
N TRP A 246 0.45 -8.98 -10.85
CA TRP A 246 1.79 -8.62 -11.27
C TRP A 246 2.61 -9.86 -11.67
N LEU A 247 2.53 -10.95 -10.89
CA LEU A 247 3.17 -12.24 -11.23
C LEU A 247 2.51 -12.94 -12.42
N GLU A 248 1.17 -12.96 -12.49
CA GLU A 248 0.45 -13.55 -13.61
C GLU A 248 0.73 -12.81 -14.92
N LEU A 249 0.82 -11.46 -14.87
CA LEU A 249 1.18 -10.67 -16.04
C LEU A 249 2.56 -11.03 -16.60
N MET A 250 3.57 -11.30 -15.74
CA MET A 250 4.88 -11.77 -16.19
C MET A 250 4.77 -13.10 -16.97
N ARG A 251 4.02 -14.06 -16.42
CA ARG A 251 3.81 -15.38 -17.07
C ARG A 251 3.17 -15.23 -18.43
N GLU A 252 2.13 -14.43 -18.52
CA GLU A 252 1.36 -14.23 -19.75
C GLU A 252 2.14 -13.48 -20.84
N LEU A 253 2.88 -12.44 -20.47
CA LEU A 253 3.64 -11.64 -21.44
C LEU A 253 4.80 -12.43 -22.07
N LYS A 254 5.34 -13.42 -21.39
CA LYS A 254 6.37 -14.32 -21.96
C LYS A 254 5.86 -15.18 -23.11
N THR A 255 4.56 -15.42 -23.20
CA THR A 255 4.00 -16.35 -24.19
C THR A 255 3.84 -15.75 -25.60
N GLY A 256 4.24 -14.49 -25.83
CA GLY A 256 4.12 -13.87 -27.13
C GLY A 256 5.08 -12.70 -27.34
N PRO A 257 5.20 -12.23 -28.57
CA PRO A 257 6.14 -11.18 -28.91
C PRO A 257 5.71 -9.85 -28.28
N LEU A 258 6.71 -9.11 -27.80
CA LEU A 258 6.60 -7.71 -27.34
C LEU A 258 7.54 -6.86 -28.19
N ALA A 259 7.11 -5.68 -28.61
CA ALA A 259 7.98 -4.78 -29.35
C ALA A 259 8.99 -4.10 -28.44
N ARG A 260 8.59 -3.68 -27.24
CA ARG A 260 9.40 -2.95 -26.26
C ARG A 260 9.57 -3.72 -24.98
N ASP A 261 10.58 -3.34 -24.21
CA ASP A 261 10.78 -3.90 -22.87
C ASP A 261 9.61 -3.66 -21.94
N VAL A 262 9.39 -4.59 -21.02
CA VAL A 262 8.51 -4.41 -19.87
C VAL A 262 9.35 -4.47 -18.61
N VAL A 263 9.33 -3.39 -17.84
CA VAL A 263 10.01 -3.28 -16.55
C VAL A 263 8.98 -3.43 -15.44
N PHE A 264 9.23 -4.35 -14.53
CA PHE A 264 8.36 -4.64 -13.41
C PHE A 264 8.97 -4.11 -12.12
N VAL A 265 8.17 -3.50 -11.26
CA VAL A 265 8.57 -3.07 -9.92
C VAL A 265 7.47 -3.37 -8.91
N ALA A 266 7.83 -4.11 -7.85
CA ALA A 266 7.03 -4.27 -6.65
C ALA A 266 7.71 -3.50 -5.50
N SER A 267 7.09 -2.39 -5.09
CA SER A 267 7.69 -1.41 -4.20
C SER A 267 7.40 -1.70 -2.73
N SER A 268 8.35 -1.38 -1.83
CA SER A 268 8.14 -1.27 -0.40
C SER A 268 8.08 0.21 0.01
N GLY A 269 7.49 0.54 1.17
CA GLY A 269 7.41 1.93 1.65
C GLY A 269 6.23 2.73 1.10
N HIS A 270 5.20 2.05 0.61
CA HIS A 270 3.98 2.69 0.16
C HIS A 270 3.32 3.51 1.27
N GLU A 271 3.16 2.93 2.45
CA GLU A 271 2.55 3.54 3.63
C GLU A 271 3.39 4.66 4.27
N LEU A 272 4.61 4.88 3.78
CA LEU A 272 5.57 5.90 4.22
C LEU A 272 5.85 6.97 3.14
N GLY A 273 4.84 7.32 2.35
CA GLY A 273 4.97 8.33 1.29
C GLY A 273 5.64 7.80 0.04
N HIS A 274 5.34 6.57 -0.36
CA HIS A 274 5.78 5.95 -1.61
C HIS A 274 7.31 5.83 -1.75
N LEU A 275 8.04 5.57 -0.64
CA LEU A 275 9.51 5.61 -0.61
C LEU A 275 10.15 4.69 -1.64
N GLY A 276 9.64 3.48 -1.81
CA GLY A 276 10.23 2.51 -2.73
C GLY A 276 10.10 2.90 -4.19
N ILE A 277 8.92 3.35 -4.63
CA ILE A 277 8.76 3.78 -6.02
C ILE A 277 9.54 5.07 -6.31
N ASN A 278 9.65 5.99 -5.35
CA ASN A 278 10.52 7.15 -5.47
C ASN A 278 11.98 6.73 -5.64
N ALA A 279 12.49 5.80 -4.81
CA ALA A 279 13.85 5.27 -4.94
C ALA A 279 14.09 4.54 -6.27
N PHE A 280 13.08 3.86 -6.82
CA PHE A 280 13.13 3.24 -8.14
C PHE A 280 13.29 4.28 -9.26
N VAL A 281 12.51 5.37 -9.19
CA VAL A 281 12.54 6.49 -10.16
C VAL A 281 13.87 7.26 -10.06
N ASP A 282 14.34 7.55 -8.84
CA ASP A 282 15.59 8.29 -8.61
C ASP A 282 16.81 7.58 -9.21
N ARG A 283 16.81 6.24 -9.21
CA ARG A 283 17.87 5.43 -9.86
C ARG A 283 17.81 5.43 -11.39
N ARG A 284 16.70 5.90 -11.96
CA ARG A 284 16.43 5.86 -13.41
C ARG A 284 15.98 7.24 -13.92
N PRO A 285 16.85 8.26 -13.88
CA PRO A 285 16.47 9.62 -14.25
C PRO A 285 15.75 9.67 -15.59
N GLY A 286 14.58 10.30 -15.60
CA GLY A 286 13.72 10.44 -16.77
C GLY A 286 12.87 9.20 -17.13
N ILE A 287 12.92 8.12 -16.37
CA ILE A 287 12.11 6.93 -16.68
C ILE A 287 10.61 7.25 -16.71
N VAL A 288 10.14 8.16 -15.86
CA VAL A 288 8.72 8.53 -15.80
C VAL A 288 8.25 9.10 -17.13
N SER A 289 8.91 10.12 -17.64
CA SER A 289 8.49 10.82 -18.87
C SER A 289 8.90 10.11 -20.16
N ARG A 290 9.96 9.27 -20.12
CA ARG A 290 10.47 8.56 -21.30
C ARG A 290 9.89 7.17 -21.49
N SER A 291 9.12 6.63 -20.54
CA SER A 291 8.42 5.36 -20.72
C SER A 291 7.24 5.51 -21.67
N ALA A 292 6.93 4.46 -22.41
CA ALA A 292 5.74 4.39 -23.26
C ALA A 292 4.44 4.53 -22.43
N GLY A 293 4.47 4.02 -21.21
CA GLY A 293 3.41 4.13 -20.24
C GLY A 293 3.70 3.36 -18.97
N TRP A 294 2.90 3.62 -17.96
CA TRP A 294 2.93 2.97 -16.66
C TRP A 294 1.61 2.28 -16.36
N MET A 295 1.67 1.11 -15.78
CA MET A 295 0.51 0.39 -15.26
C MET A 295 0.64 0.30 -13.75
N HIS A 296 -0.29 0.90 -13.02
CA HIS A 296 -0.35 0.87 -11.57
C HIS A 296 -1.44 -0.10 -11.10
N PHE A 297 -1.01 -1.18 -10.45
CA PHE A 297 -1.86 -2.11 -9.74
C PHE A 297 -1.89 -1.68 -8.28
N GLY A 298 -2.87 -0.84 -7.94
CA GLY A 298 -2.98 -0.23 -6.61
C GLY A 298 -3.55 -1.19 -5.58
N ALA A 299 -4.03 -0.63 -4.47
CA ALA A 299 -4.61 -1.40 -3.39
C ALA A 299 -5.93 -2.08 -3.78
N ASN A 300 -6.30 -3.16 -3.06
CA ASN A 300 -7.63 -3.77 -3.03
C ASN A 300 -8.13 -4.36 -4.36
N ILE A 301 -7.25 -4.74 -5.28
CA ILE A 301 -7.66 -5.40 -6.53
C ILE A 301 -8.28 -6.75 -6.21
N GLY A 302 -9.58 -6.89 -6.54
CA GLY A 302 -10.35 -8.10 -6.25
C GLY A 302 -10.68 -8.31 -4.77
N ALA A 303 -10.72 -7.25 -3.97
CA ALA A 303 -11.26 -7.31 -2.61
C ALA A 303 -12.73 -7.75 -2.63
N ALA A 304 -13.12 -8.62 -1.69
CA ALA A 304 -14.47 -9.15 -1.60
C ALA A 304 -15.40 -8.37 -0.64
N GLN A 305 -14.82 -7.60 0.29
CA GLN A 305 -15.57 -6.86 1.29
C GLN A 305 -15.86 -5.43 0.81
N ASP A 306 -17.13 -5.15 0.45
CA ASP A 306 -17.56 -3.88 -0.16
C ASP A 306 -16.77 -3.54 -1.44
N PRO A 307 -16.81 -4.42 -2.47
CA PRO A 307 -15.96 -4.28 -3.65
C PRO A 307 -16.32 -3.06 -4.50
N GLY A 308 -15.33 -2.57 -5.23
CA GLY A 308 -15.50 -1.51 -6.22
C GLY A 308 -14.18 -1.25 -6.92
N ASN A 309 -14.25 -0.62 -8.10
CA ASN A 309 -13.09 -0.39 -8.96
C ASN A 309 -13.00 1.09 -9.32
N THR A 310 -12.01 1.77 -8.77
CA THR A 310 -11.64 3.13 -9.15
C THR A 310 -10.57 3.06 -10.23
N VAL A 311 -10.81 3.74 -11.35
CA VAL A 311 -9.87 3.79 -12.48
C VAL A 311 -9.49 5.22 -12.81
N GLN A 312 -8.25 5.39 -13.26
CA GLN A 312 -7.75 6.63 -13.80
C GLN A 312 -6.74 6.36 -14.91
N ALA A 313 -6.71 7.25 -15.90
CA ALA A 313 -5.71 7.25 -16.96
C ALA A 313 -5.22 8.67 -17.23
N SER A 314 -3.99 8.78 -17.75
CA SER A 314 -3.37 10.07 -18.07
C SER A 314 -3.98 10.76 -19.27
N ASP A 315 -4.49 9.99 -20.24
CA ASP A 315 -4.98 10.48 -21.54
C ASP A 315 -6.10 9.61 -22.13
N ASP A 316 -6.73 10.07 -23.22
CA ASP A 316 -7.88 9.41 -23.86
C ASP A 316 -7.56 8.00 -24.38
N LEU A 317 -6.36 7.82 -24.94
CA LEU A 317 -5.96 6.53 -25.49
C LEU A 317 -5.85 5.48 -24.38
N PHE A 318 -5.20 5.84 -23.27
CA PHE A 318 -5.00 4.94 -22.13
C PHE A 318 -6.33 4.69 -21.39
N GLU A 319 -7.18 5.71 -21.28
CA GLU A 319 -8.52 5.56 -20.71
C GLU A 319 -9.37 4.59 -21.54
N LYS A 320 -9.35 4.75 -22.87
CA LYS A 320 -10.08 3.85 -23.78
C LYS A 320 -9.54 2.41 -23.70
N MET A 321 -8.21 2.22 -23.72
CA MET A 321 -7.60 0.89 -23.59
C MET A 321 -8.06 0.18 -22.32
N LEU A 322 -8.04 0.89 -21.18
CA LEU A 322 -8.46 0.32 -19.89
C LEU A 322 -9.96 0.02 -19.87
N ALA A 323 -10.80 0.94 -20.36
CA ALA A 323 -12.24 0.78 -20.39
C ALA A 323 -12.67 -0.40 -21.27
N ASP A 324 -12.10 -0.52 -22.47
CA ASP A 324 -12.38 -1.63 -23.40
C ASP A 324 -11.95 -2.97 -22.78
N ALA A 325 -10.78 -3.01 -22.13
CA ALA A 325 -10.28 -4.21 -21.48
C ALA A 325 -11.17 -4.65 -20.31
N MET A 326 -11.61 -3.70 -19.46
CA MET A 326 -12.51 -3.99 -18.34
C MET A 326 -13.88 -4.47 -18.82
N THR A 327 -14.43 -3.82 -19.84
CA THR A 327 -15.71 -4.25 -20.47
C THR A 327 -15.61 -5.66 -21.00
N ALA A 328 -14.53 -5.99 -21.71
CA ALA A 328 -14.30 -7.33 -22.25
C ALA A 328 -14.13 -8.42 -21.17
N ALA A 329 -13.65 -8.04 -19.99
CA ALA A 329 -13.50 -8.92 -18.82
C ALA A 329 -14.76 -8.97 -17.92
N GLY A 330 -15.82 -8.24 -18.27
CA GLY A 330 -17.04 -8.15 -17.46
C GLY A 330 -16.86 -7.41 -16.13
N LEU A 331 -15.82 -6.58 -16.00
CA LEU A 331 -15.54 -5.83 -14.77
C LEU A 331 -16.14 -4.43 -14.83
N ALA A 332 -16.97 -4.11 -13.83
CA ALA A 332 -17.57 -2.78 -13.71
C ALA A 332 -16.57 -1.75 -13.20
N VAL A 333 -16.59 -0.55 -13.77
CA VAL A 333 -15.94 0.65 -13.21
C VAL A 333 -16.94 1.34 -12.29
N THR A 334 -16.68 1.36 -10.99
CA THR A 334 -17.57 2.02 -10.02
C THR A 334 -17.25 3.50 -9.85
N ARG A 335 -16.00 3.90 -10.12
CA ARG A 335 -15.56 5.30 -10.06
C ARG A 335 -14.51 5.60 -11.12
N ARG A 336 -14.67 6.69 -11.84
CA ARG A 336 -13.61 7.28 -12.68
C ARG A 336 -13.07 8.53 -11.99
N VAL A 337 -11.75 8.60 -11.84
CA VAL A 337 -11.11 9.83 -11.37
C VAL A 337 -10.85 10.71 -12.60
N PRO A 338 -11.25 12.00 -12.57
CA PRO A 338 -11.05 12.90 -13.71
C PRO A 338 -9.57 13.03 -14.07
N ARG A 339 -9.28 13.11 -15.36
CA ARG A 339 -7.94 13.42 -15.85
C ARG A 339 -7.46 14.77 -15.33
N GLY A 340 -6.15 14.91 -15.11
CA GLY A 340 -5.56 16.11 -14.49
C GLY A 340 -5.68 16.18 -12.97
N THR A 341 -6.54 15.34 -12.35
CA THR A 341 -6.54 15.18 -10.90
C THR A 341 -5.38 14.29 -10.48
N VAL A 342 -4.72 14.59 -9.38
CA VAL A 342 -3.68 13.74 -8.80
C VAL A 342 -4.27 12.38 -8.45
N PRO A 343 -3.74 11.27 -8.99
CA PRO A 343 -4.23 9.93 -8.68
C PRO A 343 -3.88 9.52 -7.24
N GLY A 344 -4.65 8.56 -6.72
CA GLY A 344 -4.28 7.87 -5.50
C GLY A 344 -3.13 6.87 -5.70
N GLY A 345 -2.44 6.55 -4.59
CA GLY A 345 -1.35 5.59 -4.55
C GLY A 345 -0.14 6.00 -5.38
N GLU A 346 0.69 5.04 -5.75
CA GLU A 346 1.98 5.30 -6.40
C GLU A 346 1.87 5.89 -7.82
N ALA A 347 0.69 5.84 -8.45
CA ALA A 347 0.44 6.54 -9.71
C ALA A 347 0.62 8.06 -9.59
N GLU A 348 0.53 8.62 -8.38
CA GLU A 348 0.86 10.02 -8.10
C GLU A 348 2.28 10.40 -8.54
N VAL A 349 3.27 9.52 -8.31
CA VAL A 349 4.66 9.75 -8.70
C VAL A 349 4.79 9.88 -10.23
N VAL A 350 4.06 9.03 -10.96
CA VAL A 350 4.04 9.07 -12.43
C VAL A 350 3.35 10.32 -12.94
N HIS A 351 2.20 10.66 -12.35
CA HIS A 351 1.43 11.86 -12.71
C HIS A 351 2.25 13.15 -12.49
N ARG A 352 2.88 13.28 -11.32
CA ARG A 352 3.73 14.44 -11.00
C ARG A 352 4.95 14.55 -11.90
N GLY A 353 5.48 13.41 -12.37
CA GLY A 353 6.60 13.35 -13.32
C GLY A 353 6.20 13.51 -14.80
N GLY A 354 4.93 13.80 -15.11
CA GLY A 354 4.42 13.98 -16.47
C GLY A 354 4.39 12.69 -17.31
N GLY A 355 4.38 11.52 -16.65
CA GLY A 355 4.31 10.22 -17.33
C GLY A 355 2.90 9.84 -17.74
N ARG A 356 2.80 8.98 -18.76
CA ARG A 356 1.53 8.36 -19.18
C ARG A 356 1.23 7.14 -18.32
N TYR A 357 -0.02 6.96 -17.89
CA TYR A 357 -0.38 5.84 -17.02
C TYR A 357 -1.83 5.39 -17.13
N VAL A 358 -2.06 4.13 -16.74
CA VAL A 358 -3.34 3.61 -16.26
C VAL A 358 -3.18 3.20 -14.80
N SER A 359 -4.20 3.47 -13.98
CA SER A 359 -4.24 3.12 -12.56
C SER A 359 -5.57 2.45 -12.22
N VAL A 360 -5.50 1.34 -11.49
CA VAL A 360 -6.65 0.64 -10.93
C VAL A 360 -6.46 0.50 -9.42
N ILE A 361 -7.45 0.95 -8.65
CA ILE A 361 -7.51 0.81 -7.20
C ILE A 361 -8.88 0.25 -6.84
N GLY A 362 -8.90 -0.86 -6.12
CA GLY A 362 -10.13 -1.44 -5.61
C GLY A 362 -10.67 -0.68 -4.40
N ARG A 363 -11.94 -0.90 -4.08
CA ARG A 363 -12.55 -0.51 -2.81
C ARG A 363 -12.62 -1.71 -1.89
N ASN A 364 -12.48 -1.48 -0.57
CA ASN A 364 -12.47 -2.54 0.42
C ASN A 364 -12.90 -1.98 1.79
N ALA A 365 -13.89 -2.59 2.42
CA ALA A 365 -14.30 -2.24 3.78
C ALA A 365 -13.20 -2.55 4.83
N LEU A 366 -12.25 -3.44 4.50
CA LEU A 366 -11.12 -3.83 5.35
C LEU A 366 -9.84 -3.03 5.10
N PHE A 367 -9.91 -1.95 4.31
CA PHE A 367 -8.72 -1.14 3.97
C PHE A 367 -8.01 -0.65 5.24
N HIS A 368 -6.72 -0.94 5.37
CA HIS A 368 -5.88 -0.68 6.54
C HIS A 368 -6.37 -1.34 7.86
N ASN A 369 -7.30 -2.27 7.81
CA ASN A 369 -7.81 -2.96 9.00
C ASN A 369 -7.03 -4.25 9.26
N LEU A 370 -6.81 -4.59 10.54
CA LEU A 370 -6.16 -5.85 10.94
C LEU A 370 -6.95 -7.09 10.49
N ALA A 371 -8.25 -6.95 10.24
CA ALA A 371 -9.12 -8.00 9.72
C ALA A 371 -8.93 -8.27 8.21
N ASP A 372 -8.07 -7.51 7.50
CA ASP A 372 -7.73 -7.79 6.09
C ASP A 372 -6.84 -9.03 5.96
N ARG A 373 -7.47 -10.18 6.14
CA ARG A 373 -6.88 -11.52 6.12
C ARG A 373 -7.93 -12.57 5.78
N GLY A 374 -7.45 -13.78 5.43
CA GLY A 374 -8.30 -14.92 5.14
C GLY A 374 -8.89 -14.91 3.74
N PRO A 375 -9.35 -16.07 3.27
CA PRO A 375 -9.85 -16.26 1.91
C PRO A 375 -11.11 -15.43 1.62
N GLU A 376 -11.87 -15.05 2.65
CA GLU A 376 -13.08 -14.23 2.53
C GLU A 376 -12.80 -12.75 2.27
N SER A 377 -11.54 -12.30 2.37
CA SER A 377 -11.15 -10.92 2.06
C SER A 377 -11.00 -10.65 0.56
N ILE A 378 -10.87 -11.70 -0.26
CA ILE A 378 -10.64 -11.61 -1.70
C ILE A 378 -11.64 -12.42 -2.51
N ASP A 379 -11.82 -12.03 -3.78
CA ASP A 379 -12.44 -12.86 -4.83
C ASP A 379 -11.38 -13.24 -5.88
N PRO A 380 -10.87 -14.48 -5.86
CA PRO A 380 -9.84 -14.92 -6.80
C PRO A 380 -10.29 -14.90 -8.27
N ARG A 381 -11.59 -15.03 -8.55
CA ARG A 381 -12.13 -14.95 -9.91
C ARG A 381 -12.07 -13.52 -10.44
N VAL A 382 -12.42 -12.55 -9.59
CA VAL A 382 -12.30 -11.12 -9.92
C VAL A 382 -10.83 -10.74 -10.13
N ILE A 383 -9.91 -11.21 -9.28
CA ILE A 383 -8.47 -10.98 -9.48
C ILE A 383 -8.00 -11.61 -10.81
N SER A 384 -8.45 -12.83 -11.13
CA SER A 384 -8.15 -13.48 -12.40
C SER A 384 -8.65 -12.67 -13.61
N SER A 385 -9.87 -12.11 -13.53
CA SER A 385 -10.42 -11.23 -14.57
C SER A 385 -9.61 -9.94 -14.73
N PHE A 386 -9.10 -9.35 -13.63
CA PHE A 386 -8.13 -8.26 -13.71
C PHE A 386 -6.83 -8.68 -14.40
N GLY A 387 -6.38 -9.92 -14.20
CA GLY A 387 -5.26 -10.48 -14.95
C GLY A 387 -5.47 -10.36 -16.47
N ASP A 388 -6.66 -10.68 -16.99
CA ASP A 388 -6.99 -10.53 -18.41
C ASP A 388 -7.00 -9.06 -18.86
N VAL A 389 -7.56 -8.15 -18.04
CA VAL A 389 -7.52 -6.70 -18.29
C VAL A 389 -6.07 -6.23 -18.43
N PHE A 390 -5.22 -6.57 -17.47
CA PHE A 390 -3.84 -6.11 -17.45
C PHE A 390 -2.99 -6.69 -18.57
N VAL A 391 -3.20 -7.94 -18.94
CA VAL A 391 -2.54 -8.56 -20.11
C VAL A 391 -2.93 -7.83 -21.39
N ARG A 392 -4.22 -7.55 -21.60
CA ARG A 392 -4.71 -6.85 -22.78
C ARG A 392 -4.12 -5.43 -22.88
N VAL A 393 -4.17 -4.66 -21.80
CA VAL A 393 -3.62 -3.30 -21.74
C VAL A 393 -2.10 -3.32 -21.95
N ALA A 394 -1.37 -4.22 -21.26
CA ALA A 394 0.07 -4.33 -21.38
C ALA A 394 0.51 -4.68 -22.81
N ARG A 395 -0.16 -5.65 -23.47
CA ARG A 395 0.13 -5.99 -24.88
C ARG A 395 -0.13 -4.81 -25.82
N SER A 396 -1.19 -4.03 -25.59
CA SER A 396 -1.47 -2.83 -26.38
C SER A 396 -0.38 -1.78 -26.21
N ILE A 397 0.05 -1.49 -24.97
CA ILE A 397 1.13 -0.52 -24.70
C ILE A 397 2.48 -1.06 -25.19
N ALA A 398 2.75 -2.35 -25.05
CA ALA A 398 4.01 -2.95 -25.47
C ALA A 398 4.10 -3.24 -26.97
N SER A 399 3.07 -2.91 -27.76
CA SER A 399 3.12 -2.99 -29.23
C SER A 399 4.00 -1.89 -29.84
N ARG A 400 4.41 -2.07 -31.11
CA ARG A 400 5.21 -1.08 -31.84
C ARG A 400 4.43 0.21 -32.18
N ASN A 401 3.12 0.10 -32.31
CA ASN A 401 2.23 1.14 -32.84
C ASN A 401 1.53 1.96 -31.74
N LEU A 402 2.14 2.10 -30.59
CA LEU A 402 1.62 2.97 -29.53
C LEU A 402 1.93 4.45 -29.81
#